data_a6d9b3c4e5bd24755ade0c94ac11bc94
#
_entry.id   a6d9b3c4e5bd24755ade0c94ac11bc94
#
_cell.length_a   1.000
_cell.length_b   1.000
_cell.length_c   1.000
_cell.angle_alpha   90.00
_cell.angle_beta   90.00
_cell.angle_gamma   90.00
#
_symmetry.space_group_name_H-M   'P 1'
#
loop_
_entity.id
_entity.type
_entity.pdbx_description
1 polymer ?
#
loop_
_entity_poly.entity_id
_entity_poly.type
_entity_poly.pdbx_seq_one_letter_code
_entity_poly.pdbx_strand_id
1 'polypeptide(L)'
;KAKLRRATVLQRMLVSGYITEQEYQEAKAAPITGQRHGAKIELNAPYIAEMAHQEMLDIYGKEQAYAGGYKVFTTVTDKLQQAAHEAVTSNLLRYDQRHGYRGAILSLRPEIEEDDSPNLQNNNKAKIIIDSSPLTPEEITTALSQVDYYQMLVPAVVTQVNEKSVNITLQNNEEGLIPWAGMAWARPYINDQKQGQAPKVASEIFRYGDVIL
;
A
#
# COMPACT_ATOMS: atom_id res chain seq x y z
N LYS A 1 13.90 19.69 -13.79
CA LYS A 1 14.05 21.16 -13.53
C LYS A 1 15.35 21.48 -12.77
N ALA A 2 15.68 20.81 -11.64
CA ALA A 2 16.88 21.11 -10.83
C ALA A 2 18.20 20.99 -11.62
N LYS A 3 18.39 19.92 -12.42
CA LYS A 3 19.58 19.75 -13.26
C LYS A 3 19.78 20.91 -14.25
N LEU A 4 18.72 21.36 -14.91
CA LEU A 4 18.78 22.48 -15.85
C LEU A 4 19.15 23.78 -15.13
N ARG A 5 18.54 24.06 -13.98
CA ARG A 5 18.88 25.26 -13.20
C ARG A 5 20.32 25.26 -12.73
N ARG A 6 20.82 24.13 -12.23
CA ARG A 6 22.24 23.96 -11.84
C ARG A 6 23.17 24.24 -13.03
N ALA A 7 22.89 23.65 -14.20
CA ALA A 7 23.70 23.86 -15.38
C ALA A 7 23.77 25.36 -15.79
N THR A 8 22.63 26.07 -15.75
CA THR A 8 22.57 27.49 -16.04
C THR A 8 23.41 28.30 -15.06
N VAL A 9 23.35 28.00 -13.76
CA VAL A 9 24.12 28.71 -12.73
C VAL A 9 25.61 28.45 -12.91
N LEU A 10 26.02 27.19 -13.08
CA LEU A 10 27.42 26.81 -13.32
C LEU A 10 28.00 27.48 -14.57
N GLN A 11 27.23 27.57 -15.67
CA GLN A 11 27.61 28.26 -16.88
C GLN A 11 27.88 29.76 -16.61
N ARG A 12 27.01 30.39 -15.83
CA ARG A 12 27.19 31.80 -15.43
C ARG A 12 28.43 32.03 -14.59
N MET A 13 28.70 31.11 -13.64
CA MET A 13 29.90 31.16 -12.80
C MET A 13 31.19 31.02 -13.63
N LEU A 14 31.18 30.12 -14.62
CA LEU A 14 32.32 29.95 -15.54
C LEU A 14 32.56 31.25 -16.35
N VAL A 15 31.52 31.77 -17.00
CA VAL A 15 31.61 33.02 -17.82
C VAL A 15 32.08 34.21 -17.00
N SER A 16 31.68 34.28 -15.74
CA SER A 16 32.08 35.37 -14.82
C SER A 16 33.44 35.10 -14.13
N GLY A 17 34.13 34.02 -14.45
CA GLY A 17 35.46 33.72 -13.93
C GLY A 17 35.48 33.24 -12.46
N TYR A 18 34.35 32.86 -11.89
CA TYR A 18 34.27 32.33 -10.51
C TYR A 18 34.71 30.86 -10.37
N ILE A 19 34.64 30.10 -11.47
CA ILE A 19 35.09 28.71 -11.54
C ILE A 19 35.86 28.49 -12.83
N THR A 20 36.75 27.51 -12.82
CA THR A 20 37.50 27.04 -13.98
C THR A 20 36.65 26.10 -14.84
N GLU A 21 37.08 25.87 -16.09
CA GLU A 21 36.43 24.91 -16.99
C GLU A 21 36.40 23.50 -16.37
N GLN A 22 37.48 23.07 -15.69
CA GLN A 22 37.55 21.77 -15.06
C GLN A 22 36.50 21.65 -13.94
N GLU A 23 36.42 22.63 -13.03
CA GLU A 23 35.41 22.68 -11.96
C GLU A 23 33.97 22.69 -12.52
N TYR A 24 33.76 23.41 -13.64
CA TYR A 24 32.46 23.40 -14.31
C TYR A 24 32.07 22.00 -14.78
N GLN A 25 32.95 21.29 -15.45
CA GLN A 25 32.67 19.94 -15.97
C GLN A 25 32.45 18.93 -14.85
N GLU A 26 33.26 18.98 -13.81
CA GLU A 26 33.11 18.14 -12.61
C GLU A 26 31.75 18.40 -11.91
N ALA A 27 31.43 19.65 -11.63
CA ALA A 27 30.18 20.04 -10.97
C ALA A 27 28.95 19.75 -11.82
N LYS A 28 29.04 19.84 -13.16
CA LYS A 28 27.97 19.50 -14.09
C LYS A 28 27.68 17.99 -14.14
N ALA A 29 28.73 17.16 -14.08
CA ALA A 29 28.67 15.71 -14.08
C ALA A 29 28.21 15.15 -12.72
N ALA A 30 28.47 15.84 -11.63
CA ALA A 30 28.16 15.41 -10.28
C ALA A 30 26.66 15.06 -10.11
N PRO A 31 26.30 14.00 -9.36
CA PRO A 31 24.90 13.67 -9.08
C PRO A 31 24.24 14.78 -8.25
N ILE A 32 22.91 14.86 -8.31
CA ILE A 32 22.15 15.71 -7.40
C ILE A 32 22.04 15.02 -6.06
N THR A 33 22.75 15.53 -5.06
CA THR A 33 22.78 15.02 -3.68
C THR A 33 21.84 15.79 -2.75
N GLY A 34 21.12 16.78 -3.26
CA GLY A 34 20.16 17.56 -2.47
C GLY A 34 19.06 16.65 -1.94
N GLN A 35 18.99 16.53 -0.63
CA GLN A 35 17.96 15.79 0.09
C GLN A 35 17.11 16.76 0.91
N ARG A 36 15.85 16.38 1.15
CA ARG A 36 15.00 17.12 2.07
C ARG A 36 15.48 16.84 3.49
N HIS A 37 16.07 17.84 4.13
CA HIS A 37 16.49 17.75 5.52
C HIS A 37 15.26 17.99 6.41
N GLY A 38 14.64 16.92 6.86
CA GLY A 38 13.56 16.92 7.86
C GLY A 38 13.93 15.98 9.01
N ALA A 39 13.10 15.92 10.03
CA ALA A 39 13.25 14.92 11.08
C ALA A 39 13.22 13.50 10.44
N LYS A 40 14.27 12.71 10.68
CA LYS A 40 14.34 11.33 10.25
C LYS A 40 13.60 10.48 11.28
N ILE A 41 12.53 9.83 10.85
CA ILE A 41 11.81 8.86 11.69
C ILE A 41 12.64 7.57 11.66
N GLU A 42 13.26 7.23 12.78
CA GLU A 42 14.09 6.03 12.93
C GLU A 42 13.28 4.83 13.44
N LEU A 43 12.21 5.11 14.20
CA LEU A 43 11.32 4.10 14.77
C LEU A 43 9.87 4.40 14.38
N ASN A 44 9.18 3.44 13.79
CA ASN A 44 7.75 3.54 13.52
C ASN A 44 6.94 3.17 14.78
N ALA A 45 6.64 4.18 15.60
CA ALA A 45 5.86 4.04 16.84
C ALA A 45 4.88 5.22 17.01
N PRO A 46 3.92 5.42 16.07
CA PRO A 46 3.06 6.60 16.07
C PRO A 46 2.18 6.69 17.33
N TYR A 47 1.72 5.58 17.84
CA TYR A 47 0.90 5.55 19.08
C TYR A 47 1.71 5.99 20.31
N ILE A 48 2.96 5.57 20.42
CA ILE A 48 3.85 6.00 21.51
C ILE A 48 4.17 7.49 21.39
N ALA A 49 4.42 7.96 20.16
CA ALA A 49 4.64 9.38 19.90
C ALA A 49 3.41 10.22 20.27
N GLU A 50 2.20 9.75 19.96
CA GLU A 50 0.97 10.44 20.33
C GLU A 50 0.73 10.41 21.85
N MET A 51 0.97 9.31 22.54
CA MET A 51 0.90 9.25 24.00
C MET A 51 1.86 10.25 24.66
N ALA A 52 3.10 10.30 24.19
CA ALA A 52 4.08 11.28 24.68
C ALA A 52 3.66 12.73 24.37
N HIS A 53 3.08 12.96 23.20
CA HIS A 53 2.55 14.27 22.81
C HIS A 53 1.40 14.72 23.73
N GLN A 54 0.43 13.85 24.00
CA GLN A 54 -0.69 14.16 24.91
C GLN A 54 -0.19 14.47 26.32
N GLU A 55 0.73 13.69 26.86
CA GLU A 55 1.35 13.94 28.16
C GLU A 55 2.04 15.31 28.22
N MET A 56 2.75 15.69 27.16
CA MET A 56 3.38 17.00 27.05
C MET A 56 2.35 18.15 27.01
N LEU A 57 1.23 17.96 26.33
CA LEU A 57 0.13 18.93 26.33
C LEU A 57 -0.49 19.10 27.72
N ASP A 58 -0.68 18.00 28.44
CA ASP A 58 -1.28 18.01 29.80
C ASP A 58 -0.38 18.68 30.83
N ILE A 59 0.96 18.44 30.76
CA ILE A 59 1.92 19.00 31.72
C ILE A 59 2.23 20.48 31.40
N TYR A 60 2.44 20.84 30.14
CA TYR A 60 3.00 22.16 29.78
C TYR A 60 2.00 23.07 29.05
N GLY A 61 0.86 22.55 28.64
CA GLY A 61 -0.07 23.25 27.78
C GLY A 61 0.43 23.42 26.35
N LYS A 62 -0.48 23.77 25.44
CA LYS A 62 -0.24 23.77 23.99
C LYS A 62 0.92 24.67 23.55
N GLU A 63 0.98 25.90 24.06
CA GLU A 63 2.02 26.85 23.63
C GLU A 63 3.42 26.38 24.00
N GLN A 64 3.61 25.97 25.24
CA GLN A 64 4.89 25.50 25.75
C GLN A 64 5.30 24.17 25.12
N ALA A 65 4.37 23.23 24.94
CA ALA A 65 4.64 21.93 24.34
C ALA A 65 5.20 22.06 22.91
N TYR A 66 4.69 23.01 22.12
CA TYR A 66 5.16 23.23 20.74
C TYR A 66 6.35 24.19 20.62
N ALA A 67 6.46 25.20 21.47
CA ALA A 67 7.49 26.23 21.35
C ALA A 67 8.67 26.02 22.31
N GLY A 68 8.54 25.17 23.32
CA GLY A 68 9.52 25.01 24.38
C GLY A 68 10.79 24.24 23.99
N GLY A 69 10.81 23.60 22.82
CA GLY A 69 12.00 22.86 22.33
C GLY A 69 12.34 21.62 23.16
N TYR A 70 11.37 21.00 23.78
CA TYR A 70 11.55 19.83 24.62
C TYR A 70 12.02 18.59 23.85
N LYS A 71 12.82 17.77 24.54
CA LYS A 71 13.17 16.41 24.09
C LYS A 71 12.55 15.41 25.05
N VAL A 72 11.69 14.56 24.53
CA VAL A 72 11.00 13.54 25.31
C VAL A 72 11.72 12.20 25.14
N PHE A 73 12.17 11.62 26.24
CA PHE A 73 12.82 10.31 26.28
C PHE A 73 11.82 9.28 26.81
N THR A 74 11.61 8.22 26.06
CA THR A 74 10.74 7.10 26.46
C THR A 74 11.56 5.87 26.79
N THR A 75 10.96 4.89 27.46
CA THR A 75 11.57 3.58 27.74
C THR A 75 11.43 2.59 26.59
N VAL A 76 10.80 2.99 25.50
CA VAL A 76 10.58 2.14 24.34
C VAL A 76 11.87 1.99 23.54
N THR A 77 12.24 0.75 23.24
CA THR A 77 13.39 0.42 22.38
C THR A 77 12.90 -0.09 21.04
N ASP A 78 13.64 0.22 19.98
CA ASP A 78 13.34 -0.20 18.60
C ASP A 78 13.06 -1.71 18.51
N LYS A 79 13.97 -2.52 19.03
CA LYS A 79 13.86 -3.99 18.99
C LYS A 79 12.57 -4.53 19.62
N LEU A 80 12.18 -3.99 20.77
CA LEU A 80 10.95 -4.44 21.46
C LEU A 80 9.71 -3.94 20.75
N GLN A 81 9.71 -2.72 20.25
CA GLN A 81 8.61 -2.15 19.48
C GLN A 81 8.36 -2.93 18.19
N GLN A 82 9.42 -3.27 17.47
CA GLN A 82 9.31 -4.08 16.27
C GLN A 82 8.77 -5.48 16.58
N ALA A 83 9.30 -6.16 17.60
CA ALA A 83 8.79 -7.48 18.01
C ALA A 83 7.31 -7.44 18.42
N ALA A 84 6.88 -6.40 19.15
CA ALA A 84 5.48 -6.21 19.52
C ALA A 84 4.60 -6.00 18.28
N HIS A 85 5.04 -5.18 17.33
CA HIS A 85 4.33 -4.92 16.09
C HIS A 85 4.17 -6.20 15.24
N GLU A 86 5.23 -6.97 15.06
CA GLU A 86 5.22 -8.25 14.36
C GLU A 86 4.28 -9.26 15.05
N ALA A 87 4.31 -9.33 16.39
CA ALA A 87 3.44 -10.21 17.15
C ALA A 87 1.96 -9.86 16.97
N VAL A 88 1.61 -8.58 17.05
CA VAL A 88 0.22 -8.11 16.84
C VAL A 88 -0.23 -8.43 15.43
N THR A 89 0.54 -8.03 14.42
CA THR A 89 0.18 -8.22 13.01
C THR A 89 0.02 -9.69 12.66
N SER A 90 0.98 -10.55 13.07
CA SER A 90 0.90 -11.99 12.79
C SER A 90 -0.29 -12.66 13.48
N ASN A 91 -0.65 -12.22 14.70
CA ASN A 91 -1.83 -12.76 15.38
C ASN A 91 -3.14 -12.29 14.74
N LEU A 92 -3.22 -11.05 14.27
CA LEU A 92 -4.40 -10.56 13.53
C LEU A 92 -4.58 -11.32 12.21
N LEU A 93 -3.50 -11.56 11.46
CA LEU A 93 -3.55 -12.37 10.22
C LEU A 93 -4.00 -13.80 10.50
N ARG A 94 -3.49 -14.44 11.58
CA ARG A 94 -3.95 -15.77 11.98
C ARG A 94 -5.41 -15.78 12.43
N TYR A 95 -5.87 -14.71 13.05
CA TYR A 95 -7.28 -14.55 13.41
C TYR A 95 -8.15 -14.53 12.15
N ASP A 96 -7.82 -13.69 11.16
CA ASP A 96 -8.56 -13.60 9.90
C ASP A 96 -8.54 -14.93 9.13
N GLN A 97 -7.41 -15.60 9.01
CA GLN A 97 -7.32 -16.93 8.38
C GLN A 97 -8.23 -17.97 9.04
N ARG A 98 -8.40 -17.92 10.37
CA ARG A 98 -9.30 -18.82 11.09
C ARG A 98 -10.78 -18.49 10.93
N HIS A 99 -11.11 -17.23 10.64
CA HIS A 99 -12.50 -16.77 10.51
C HIS A 99 -12.97 -16.71 9.06
N GLY A 100 -12.05 -16.79 8.12
CA GLY A 100 -12.33 -16.85 6.69
C GLY A 100 -11.96 -15.58 5.94
N TYR A 101 -11.87 -15.73 4.64
CA TYR A 101 -11.52 -14.66 3.72
C TYR A 101 -12.74 -13.75 3.47
N ARG A 102 -12.57 -12.45 3.61
CA ARG A 102 -13.65 -11.45 3.48
C ARG A 102 -13.83 -10.93 2.06
N GLY A 103 -13.06 -11.44 1.11
CA GLY A 103 -13.08 -11.01 -0.28
C GLY A 103 -12.02 -9.96 -0.62
N ALA A 104 -12.04 -9.52 -1.87
CA ALA A 104 -11.20 -8.45 -2.35
C ALA A 104 -11.57 -7.12 -1.69
N ILE A 105 -10.60 -6.20 -1.58
CA ILE A 105 -10.83 -4.84 -1.05
C ILE A 105 -11.75 -4.07 -1.99
N LEU A 106 -11.48 -4.18 -3.29
CA LEU A 106 -12.28 -3.63 -4.37
C LEU A 106 -12.07 -4.48 -5.63
N SER A 107 -12.95 -4.34 -6.62
CA SER A 107 -12.76 -4.96 -7.93
C SER A 107 -12.73 -3.89 -9.02
N LEU A 108 -11.71 -3.94 -9.88
CA LEU A 108 -11.57 -3.05 -11.04
C LEU A 108 -12.49 -3.48 -12.20
N ARG A 109 -13.03 -4.69 -12.11
CA ARG A 109 -13.99 -5.24 -13.07
C ARG A 109 -15.17 -5.85 -12.30
N PRO A 110 -16.00 -5.00 -11.67
CA PRO A 110 -17.16 -5.47 -10.92
C PRO A 110 -18.16 -6.18 -11.83
N GLU A 111 -18.84 -7.18 -11.29
CA GLU A 111 -20.00 -7.75 -11.93
C GLU A 111 -21.13 -6.70 -11.92
N ILE A 112 -21.63 -6.38 -13.11
CA ILE A 112 -22.80 -5.50 -13.25
C ILE A 112 -24.02 -6.39 -13.38
N GLU A 113 -24.91 -6.37 -12.39
CA GLU A 113 -26.24 -6.94 -12.52
C GLU A 113 -27.08 -5.93 -13.33
N GLU A 114 -27.42 -6.26 -14.57
CA GLU A 114 -28.44 -5.52 -15.28
C GLU A 114 -29.81 -5.83 -14.64
N ASP A 115 -30.34 -4.91 -13.87
CA ASP A 115 -31.72 -4.94 -13.41
C ASP A 115 -32.64 -4.54 -14.57
N ASP A 116 -32.93 -5.50 -15.44
CA ASP A 116 -33.99 -5.36 -16.46
C ASP A 116 -35.37 -5.51 -15.80
N SER A 117 -35.72 -4.62 -14.92
CA SER A 117 -37.09 -4.52 -14.44
C SER A 117 -37.88 -3.61 -15.35
N PRO A 118 -38.72 -4.12 -16.29
CA PRO A 118 -40.12 -4.16 -15.95
C PRO A 118 -40.86 -5.39 -16.51
N ASN A 119 -41.06 -6.41 -15.78
CA ASN A 119 -42.31 -7.20 -15.79
C ASN A 119 -42.21 -8.47 -14.95
N LEU A 120 -43.11 -8.56 -14.01
CA LEU A 120 -43.28 -9.63 -13.00
C LEU A 120 -43.69 -11.01 -13.58
N GLN A 121 -43.37 -11.37 -14.82
CA GLN A 121 -43.85 -12.62 -15.41
C GLN A 121 -42.87 -13.47 -16.22
N ASN A 122 -41.57 -13.13 -16.29
CA ASN A 122 -40.61 -14.00 -16.95
C ASN A 122 -39.43 -14.33 -16.05
N ASN A 123 -39.17 -15.64 -15.88
CA ASN A 123 -37.97 -16.23 -15.26
C ASN A 123 -36.66 -15.88 -16.02
N ASN A 124 -36.38 -14.63 -16.23
CA ASN A 124 -35.11 -14.22 -16.76
C ASN A 124 -34.11 -14.05 -15.60
N LYS A 125 -33.16 -14.98 -15.49
CA LYS A 125 -31.97 -14.82 -14.69
C LYS A 125 -31.30 -13.51 -15.13
N ALA A 126 -31.05 -12.61 -14.19
CA ALA A 126 -30.26 -11.43 -14.43
C ALA A 126 -28.99 -11.82 -15.18
N LYS A 127 -28.74 -11.16 -16.32
CA LYS A 127 -27.57 -11.43 -17.12
C LYS A 127 -26.42 -10.69 -16.46
N ILE A 128 -25.55 -11.44 -15.81
CA ILE A 128 -24.32 -10.88 -15.23
C ILE A 128 -23.38 -10.54 -16.40
N ILE A 129 -23.13 -9.25 -16.61
CA ILE A 129 -22.12 -8.79 -17.55
C ILE A 129 -20.82 -8.60 -16.77
N ILE A 130 -19.81 -9.41 -17.12
CA ILE A 130 -18.47 -9.24 -16.59
C ILE A 130 -17.68 -8.39 -17.59
N ASP A 131 -17.20 -7.24 -17.16
CA ASP A 131 -16.24 -6.46 -17.95
C ASP A 131 -14.91 -7.21 -17.98
N SER A 132 -14.59 -7.79 -19.14
CA SER A 132 -13.35 -8.53 -19.38
C SER A 132 -12.31 -7.70 -20.12
N SER A 133 -12.44 -6.38 -20.17
CA SER A 133 -11.46 -5.52 -20.81
C SER A 133 -10.10 -5.66 -20.12
N PRO A 134 -8.98 -5.69 -20.89
CA PRO A 134 -7.66 -5.78 -20.31
C PRO A 134 -7.38 -4.61 -19.36
N LEU A 135 -6.81 -4.90 -18.19
CA LEU A 135 -6.35 -3.89 -17.25
C LEU A 135 -5.12 -3.18 -17.80
N THR A 136 -5.12 -1.86 -17.78
CA THR A 136 -3.95 -1.07 -18.12
C THR A 136 -3.01 -0.92 -16.93
N PRO A 137 -1.70 -0.76 -17.14
CA PRO A 137 -0.75 -0.50 -16.05
C PRO A 137 -1.09 0.76 -15.23
N GLU A 138 -1.72 1.76 -15.87
CA GLU A 138 -2.15 2.99 -15.22
C GLU A 138 -3.34 2.76 -14.27
N GLU A 139 -4.32 1.95 -14.68
CA GLU A 139 -5.44 1.55 -13.82
C GLU A 139 -4.93 0.79 -12.58
N ILE A 140 -4.03 -0.17 -12.77
CA ILE A 140 -3.41 -0.95 -11.68
C ILE A 140 -2.68 -0.03 -10.71
N THR A 141 -1.79 0.83 -11.22
CA THR A 141 -1.01 1.75 -10.38
C THR A 141 -1.92 2.71 -9.62
N THR A 142 -2.96 3.23 -10.26
CA THR A 142 -3.91 4.16 -9.64
C THR A 142 -4.69 3.47 -8.53
N ALA A 143 -5.21 2.27 -8.78
CA ALA A 143 -5.96 1.51 -7.78
C ALA A 143 -5.10 1.17 -6.56
N LEU A 144 -3.90 0.66 -6.78
CA LEU A 144 -2.99 0.28 -5.70
C LEU A 144 -2.48 1.49 -4.90
N SER A 145 -2.42 2.69 -5.50
CA SER A 145 -2.06 3.92 -4.79
C SER A 145 -3.12 4.40 -3.78
N GLN A 146 -4.35 3.92 -3.92
CA GLN A 146 -5.48 4.24 -3.02
C GLN A 146 -5.64 3.25 -1.86
N VAL A 147 -4.90 2.14 -1.90
CA VAL A 147 -4.92 1.12 -0.85
C VAL A 147 -3.82 1.40 0.17
N ASP A 148 -4.19 1.42 1.45
CA ASP A 148 -3.22 1.60 2.51
C ASP A 148 -2.21 0.44 2.54
N TYR A 149 -0.94 0.80 2.69
CA TYR A 149 0.14 -0.17 2.79
C TYR A 149 0.27 -0.67 4.23
N TYR A 150 0.20 -1.98 4.40
CA TYR A 150 0.46 -2.66 5.68
C TYR A 150 1.79 -3.41 5.60
N GLN A 151 2.65 -3.27 6.60
CA GLN A 151 4.03 -3.78 6.56
C GLN A 151 4.20 -5.25 6.14
N MET A 152 3.21 -6.11 6.44
CA MET A 152 3.25 -7.54 6.12
C MET A 152 2.34 -7.93 4.95
N LEU A 153 1.56 -7.01 4.42
CA LEU A 153 0.63 -7.24 3.32
C LEU A 153 0.91 -6.25 2.20
N VAL A 154 1.11 -6.75 1.00
CA VAL A 154 1.42 -5.94 -0.17
C VAL A 154 0.21 -5.92 -1.08
N PRO A 155 -0.37 -4.74 -1.36
CA PRO A 155 -1.48 -4.62 -2.28
C PRO A 155 -1.12 -5.13 -3.68
N ALA A 156 -2.00 -5.92 -4.26
CA ALA A 156 -1.84 -6.48 -5.59
C ALA A 156 -3.17 -6.55 -6.35
N VAL A 157 -3.10 -6.50 -7.67
CA VAL A 157 -4.25 -6.71 -8.56
C VAL A 157 -4.17 -8.10 -9.17
N VAL A 158 -5.26 -8.83 -9.15
CA VAL A 158 -5.41 -10.14 -9.81
C VAL A 158 -5.52 -9.93 -11.31
N THR A 159 -4.51 -10.40 -12.05
CA THR A 159 -4.42 -10.24 -13.52
C THR A 159 -4.74 -11.52 -14.29
N GLN A 160 -4.72 -12.69 -13.63
CA GLN A 160 -5.15 -13.94 -14.22
C GLN A 160 -5.51 -14.94 -13.13
N VAL A 161 -6.63 -15.64 -13.31
CA VAL A 161 -7.07 -16.71 -12.43
C VAL A 161 -6.96 -18.03 -13.17
N ASN A 162 -6.11 -18.92 -12.67
CA ASN A 162 -5.97 -20.31 -13.15
C ASN A 162 -6.67 -21.27 -12.17
N GLU A 163 -6.72 -22.55 -12.47
CA GLU A 163 -7.40 -23.52 -11.59
C GLU A 163 -6.81 -23.57 -10.17
N LYS A 164 -5.47 -23.57 -10.06
CA LYS A 164 -4.73 -23.73 -8.79
C LYS A 164 -3.68 -22.66 -8.55
N SER A 165 -3.78 -21.53 -9.23
CA SER A 165 -2.89 -20.39 -9.04
C SER A 165 -3.54 -19.11 -9.52
N VAL A 166 -3.01 -18.00 -9.05
CA VAL A 166 -3.45 -16.66 -9.45
C VAL A 166 -2.23 -15.82 -9.76
N ASN A 167 -2.22 -15.17 -10.94
CA ASN A 167 -1.22 -14.18 -11.27
C ASN A 167 -1.67 -12.82 -10.73
N ILE A 168 -0.73 -12.10 -10.18
CA ILE A 168 -0.96 -10.76 -9.60
C ILE A 168 0.06 -9.77 -10.14
N THR A 169 -0.30 -8.51 -10.12
CA THR A 169 0.60 -7.40 -10.44
C THR A 169 0.67 -6.44 -9.26
N LEU A 170 1.89 -6.09 -8.85
CA LEU A 170 2.20 -5.17 -7.77
C LEU A 170 2.24 -3.71 -8.26
N GLN A 171 2.31 -2.75 -7.34
CA GLN A 171 2.33 -1.31 -7.64
C GLN A 171 3.51 -0.88 -8.53
N ASN A 172 4.64 -1.56 -8.45
CA ASN A 172 5.82 -1.32 -9.28
C ASN A 172 5.79 -2.04 -10.64
N ASN A 173 4.63 -2.60 -11.01
CA ASN A 173 4.40 -3.44 -12.19
C ASN A 173 5.19 -4.76 -12.17
N GLU A 174 5.69 -5.19 -11.03
CA GLU A 174 6.22 -6.55 -10.89
C GLU A 174 5.09 -7.56 -10.89
N GLU A 175 5.29 -8.65 -11.63
CA GLU A 175 4.36 -9.77 -11.66
C GLU A 175 4.68 -10.78 -10.55
N GLY A 176 3.65 -11.33 -9.95
CA GLY A 176 3.74 -12.36 -8.92
C GLY A 176 2.79 -13.51 -9.18
N LEU A 177 3.03 -14.63 -8.51
CA LEU A 177 2.18 -15.81 -8.56
C LEU A 177 1.81 -16.25 -7.16
N ILE A 178 0.53 -16.39 -6.89
CA ILE A 178 0.02 -17.01 -5.66
C ILE A 178 -0.34 -18.48 -5.99
N PRO A 179 0.42 -19.44 -5.48
CA PRO A 179 0.11 -20.87 -5.68
C PRO A 179 -1.05 -21.29 -4.79
N TRP A 180 -1.68 -22.44 -5.10
CA TRP A 180 -2.81 -22.98 -4.35
C TRP A 180 -2.55 -23.09 -2.84
N ALA A 181 -1.35 -23.49 -2.44
CA ALA A 181 -0.98 -23.59 -1.03
C ALA A 181 -1.09 -22.26 -0.26
N GLY A 182 -0.91 -21.13 -0.95
CA GLY A 182 -1.04 -19.79 -0.37
C GLY A 182 -2.50 -19.34 -0.19
N MET A 183 -3.46 -19.93 -0.92
CA MET A 183 -4.85 -19.48 -0.94
C MET A 183 -5.87 -20.54 -0.48
N ALA A 184 -5.48 -21.81 -0.35
CA ALA A 184 -6.39 -22.91 -0.01
C ALA A 184 -7.12 -22.74 1.34
N TRP A 185 -6.61 -21.89 2.22
CA TRP A 185 -7.23 -21.55 3.50
C TRP A 185 -8.43 -20.60 3.34
N ALA A 186 -8.55 -19.89 2.22
CA ALA A 186 -9.45 -18.76 2.02
C ALA A 186 -10.92 -19.19 1.86
N ARG A 187 -11.46 -19.81 2.91
CA ARG A 187 -12.89 -20.10 3.01
C ARG A 187 -13.65 -18.78 3.12
N PRO A 188 -14.81 -18.63 2.48
CA PRO A 188 -15.60 -17.42 2.62
C PRO A 188 -15.95 -17.13 4.10
N TYR A 189 -15.74 -15.89 4.53
CA TYR A 189 -16.21 -15.44 5.83
C TYR A 189 -17.74 -15.37 5.84
N ILE A 190 -18.39 -15.90 6.86
CA ILE A 190 -19.84 -15.79 7.07
C ILE A 190 -20.12 -14.95 8.32
N ASN A 191 -19.54 -15.33 9.44
CA ASN A 191 -19.57 -14.60 10.71
C ASN A 191 -18.46 -15.11 11.63
N ASP A 192 -18.33 -14.53 12.83
CA ASP A 192 -17.25 -14.85 13.77
C ASP A 192 -17.25 -16.31 14.28
N GLN A 193 -18.32 -17.05 14.04
CA GLN A 193 -18.47 -18.43 14.48
C GLN A 193 -18.50 -19.44 13.31
N LYS A 194 -18.62 -18.96 12.05
CA LYS A 194 -18.86 -19.81 10.91
C LYS A 194 -18.15 -19.33 9.67
N GLN A 195 -17.44 -20.25 9.01
CA GLN A 195 -16.87 -20.09 7.68
C GLN A 195 -17.70 -20.84 6.63
N GLY A 196 -17.54 -20.45 5.37
CA GLY A 196 -18.04 -21.18 4.22
C GLY A 196 -17.31 -22.50 3.95
N GLN A 197 -17.69 -23.15 2.87
CA GLN A 197 -17.02 -24.36 2.43
C GLN A 197 -15.59 -24.09 1.98
N ALA A 198 -14.72 -25.07 2.10
CA ALA A 198 -13.35 -24.97 1.59
C ALA A 198 -13.37 -24.81 0.07
N PRO A 199 -12.68 -23.81 -0.48
CA PRO A 199 -12.60 -23.62 -1.93
C PRO A 199 -11.87 -24.78 -2.58
N LYS A 200 -12.26 -25.11 -3.81
CA LYS A 200 -11.66 -26.19 -4.59
C LYS A 200 -10.79 -25.66 -5.73
N VAL A 201 -11.11 -24.48 -6.22
CA VAL A 201 -10.43 -23.81 -7.33
C VAL A 201 -10.25 -22.32 -7.02
N ALA A 202 -9.27 -21.67 -7.64
CA ALA A 202 -8.95 -20.28 -7.39
C ALA A 202 -10.08 -19.31 -7.78
N SER A 203 -10.90 -19.65 -8.78
CA SER A 203 -12.04 -18.85 -9.21
C SER A 203 -13.20 -18.80 -8.19
N GLU A 204 -13.19 -19.66 -7.16
CA GLU A 204 -14.11 -19.56 -6.03
C GLU A 204 -13.66 -18.51 -5.00
N ILE A 205 -12.42 -18.03 -5.10
CA ILE A 205 -11.80 -17.06 -4.16
C ILE A 205 -11.61 -15.71 -4.81
N PHE A 206 -11.06 -15.68 -6.03
CA PHE A 206 -10.61 -14.49 -6.72
C PHE A 206 -11.21 -14.36 -8.11
N ARG A 207 -11.34 -13.11 -8.55
CA ARG A 207 -11.75 -12.73 -9.91
C ARG A 207 -10.69 -11.86 -10.56
N TYR A 208 -10.70 -11.82 -11.87
CA TYR A 208 -9.89 -10.88 -12.64
C TYR A 208 -10.24 -9.43 -12.25
N GLY A 209 -9.23 -8.64 -11.96
CA GLY A 209 -9.41 -7.25 -11.54
C GLY A 209 -9.61 -7.05 -10.04
N ASP A 210 -9.63 -8.11 -9.23
CA ASP A 210 -9.69 -7.98 -7.78
C ASP A 210 -8.42 -7.35 -7.22
N VAL A 211 -8.58 -6.39 -6.32
CA VAL A 211 -7.49 -5.80 -5.52
C VAL A 211 -7.46 -6.49 -4.17
N ILE A 212 -6.33 -7.08 -3.84
CA ILE A 212 -6.12 -7.92 -2.66
C ILE A 212 -4.92 -7.45 -1.84
N LEU A 213 -4.83 -7.91 -0.60
CA LEU A 213 -3.69 -7.74 0.29
C LEU A 213 -3.04 -9.07 0.61
#